data_82488c9673430830f18ea09d1537df8a
#
_entry.id   82488c9673430830f18ea09d1537df8a
#
_cell.length_a   1.000
_cell.length_b   1.000
_cell.length_c   1.000
_cell.angle_alpha   90.00
_cell.angle_beta   90.00
_cell.angle_gamma   90.00
#
_symmetry.space_group_name_H-M   'P 1'
#
loop_
_entity.id
_entity.type
_entity.pdbx_description
1 polymer ?
#
loop_
_entity_poly.entity_id
_entity_poly.type
_entity_poly.pdbx_seq_one_letter_code
_entity_poly.pdbx_strand_id
1 'polypeptide(L)'
;LYWQAIFPSGQYANDGVLGVAVDASTVAIFGETVDDAEGPIFNRPSAEEIENSVLVHEFGHLLGLVNLVYQSPVDHEDEEHKGHSNNEDSVMYWAIESANIGNIITGQLPDDFDSDDLNDLAGMLSGEIETDNQLWTN
;
A
#
# COMPACT_ATOMS: atom_id res chain seq x y z
N LEU A 1 3.99 -18.58 3.30
CA LEU A 1 4.16 -17.31 2.59
C LEU A 1 5.56 -17.29 1.97
N TYR A 2 5.64 -17.29 0.66
CA TYR A 2 6.89 -17.08 -0.06
C TYR A 2 6.90 -15.63 -0.54
N TRP A 3 7.88 -14.86 -0.10
CA TRP A 3 8.14 -13.54 -0.63
C TRP A 3 9.05 -13.65 -1.83
N GLN A 4 8.62 -13.19 -2.96
CA GLN A 4 9.46 -13.03 -4.13
C GLN A 4 9.35 -11.58 -4.59
N ALA A 5 10.42 -10.80 -4.35
CA ALA A 5 10.58 -9.53 -5.03
C ALA A 5 10.91 -9.84 -6.49
N ILE A 6 9.99 -9.52 -7.39
CA ILE A 6 10.23 -9.59 -8.82
C ILE A 6 10.54 -8.18 -9.27
N PHE A 7 11.71 -7.95 -9.84
CA PHE A 7 12.05 -6.71 -10.54
C PHE A 7 11.79 -6.91 -12.03
N PRO A 8 10.56 -6.69 -12.53
CA PRO A 8 10.31 -6.82 -13.96
C PRO A 8 10.88 -5.60 -14.68
N SER A 9 11.85 -5.82 -15.52
CA SER A 9 12.18 -4.84 -16.56
C SER A 9 11.05 -4.84 -17.59
N GLY A 10 10.34 -3.73 -17.74
CA GLY A 10 9.68 -3.41 -18.99
C GLY A 10 8.20 -3.08 -19.00
N GLN A 11 7.28 -3.86 -18.52
CA GLN A 11 5.86 -3.62 -18.82
C GLN A 11 5.13 -2.77 -17.79
N TYR A 12 5.56 -2.79 -16.54
CA TYR A 12 4.97 -2.00 -15.45
C TYR A 12 5.77 -0.75 -15.10
N ALA A 13 7.04 -0.68 -15.46
CA ALA A 13 7.95 0.43 -15.16
C ALA A 13 7.55 1.77 -15.84
N ASN A 14 6.59 1.77 -16.76
CA ASN A 14 6.18 2.97 -17.49
C ASN A 14 4.96 3.70 -16.92
N ASP A 15 4.31 3.15 -15.91
CA ASP A 15 3.02 3.68 -15.44
C ASP A 15 3.16 4.59 -14.21
N GLY A 16 4.39 4.87 -13.75
CA GLY A 16 4.64 5.80 -12.64
C GLY A 16 4.18 5.27 -11.29
N VAL A 17 4.15 3.94 -11.11
CA VAL A 17 3.88 3.28 -9.84
C VAL A 17 5.17 2.74 -9.22
N LEU A 18 5.24 2.75 -7.90
CA LEU A 18 6.39 2.28 -7.12
C LEU A 18 6.30 0.79 -6.78
N GLY A 19 5.09 0.27 -6.65
CA GLY A 19 4.82 -1.13 -6.36
C GLY A 19 3.46 -1.57 -6.87
N VAL A 20 3.17 -2.85 -6.76
CA VAL A 20 1.86 -3.44 -7.05
C VAL A 20 1.68 -4.79 -6.35
N ALA A 21 0.52 -5.02 -5.77
CA ALA A 21 0.07 -6.33 -5.34
C ALA A 21 -0.45 -7.09 -6.58
N VAL A 22 0.32 -8.06 -7.06
CA VAL A 22 0.05 -8.78 -8.32
C VAL A 22 -1.03 -9.85 -8.14
N ASP A 23 -1.02 -10.53 -7.01
CA ASP A 23 -1.97 -11.57 -6.61
C ASP A 23 -1.97 -11.72 -5.08
N ALA A 24 -2.75 -12.64 -4.54
CA ALA A 24 -2.91 -12.87 -3.10
C ALA A 24 -1.61 -13.24 -2.34
N SER A 25 -0.49 -13.39 -3.02
CA SER A 25 0.78 -13.83 -2.43
C SER A 25 2.02 -13.14 -2.98
N THR A 26 1.85 -12.24 -3.94
CA THR A 26 2.97 -11.67 -4.70
C THR A 26 2.86 -10.15 -4.73
N VAL A 27 3.91 -9.49 -4.27
CA VAL A 27 4.14 -8.05 -4.39
C VAL A 27 5.32 -7.80 -5.33
N ALA A 28 5.22 -6.82 -6.21
CA ALA A 28 6.32 -6.34 -7.03
C ALA A 28 6.67 -4.90 -6.63
N ILE A 29 7.95 -4.63 -6.38
CA ILE A 29 8.49 -3.29 -6.15
C ILE A 29 9.39 -2.92 -7.33
N PHE A 30 9.25 -1.70 -7.84
CA PHE A 30 9.98 -1.20 -9.00
C PHE A 30 11.17 -0.35 -8.57
N GLY A 31 12.32 -0.99 -8.30
CA GLY A 31 13.49 -0.34 -7.72
C GLY A 31 13.98 0.87 -8.52
N GLU A 32 14.00 0.82 -9.85
CA GLU A 32 14.39 1.99 -10.67
C GLU A 32 13.43 3.18 -10.49
N THR A 33 12.11 2.89 -10.36
CA THR A 33 11.11 3.94 -10.11
C THR A 33 11.24 4.50 -8.70
N VAL A 34 11.57 3.65 -7.71
CA VAL A 34 11.86 4.06 -6.33
C VAL A 34 13.09 4.98 -6.29
N ASP A 35 14.18 4.59 -6.94
CA ASP A 35 15.41 5.40 -7.02
C ASP A 35 15.14 6.76 -7.70
N ASP A 36 14.33 6.78 -8.77
CA ASP A 36 13.95 8.02 -9.47
C ASP A 36 13.01 8.91 -8.63
N ALA A 37 12.22 8.32 -7.73
CA ALA A 37 11.32 9.04 -6.82
C ALA A 37 12.08 9.66 -5.64
N GLU A 38 13.29 9.18 -5.32
CA GLU A 38 14.19 9.80 -4.35
C GLU A 38 14.49 11.25 -4.76
N GLY A 39 14.23 12.17 -3.87
CA GLY A 39 14.41 13.58 -4.19
C GLY A 39 15.81 14.10 -3.87
N PRO A 40 16.37 14.99 -4.71
CA PRO A 40 17.76 15.42 -4.56
C PRO A 40 18.02 16.39 -3.40
N ILE A 41 17.04 16.90 -2.66
CA ILE A 41 17.32 17.97 -1.66
C ILE A 41 16.25 18.04 -0.55
N PHE A 42 16.72 18.17 0.71
CA PHE A 42 16.02 18.65 1.92
C PHE A 42 14.50 18.41 2.00
N ASN A 43 14.06 17.49 2.83
CA ASN A 43 12.67 17.13 3.11
C ASN A 43 11.99 16.17 2.14
N ARG A 44 12.72 15.42 1.35
CA ARG A 44 12.13 14.30 0.57
C ARG A 44 12.55 12.97 1.18
N PRO A 45 11.68 11.97 1.12
CA PRO A 45 12.02 10.64 1.61
C PRO A 45 13.17 10.05 0.80
N SER A 46 13.98 9.24 1.46
CA SER A 46 15.03 8.43 0.83
C SER A 46 14.41 7.25 0.09
N ALA A 47 15.17 6.64 -0.83
CA ALA A 47 14.74 5.42 -1.52
C ALA A 47 14.37 4.30 -0.53
N GLU A 48 15.11 4.15 0.58
CA GLU A 48 14.84 3.16 1.63
C GLU A 48 13.49 3.43 2.33
N GLU A 49 13.18 4.69 2.65
CA GLU A 49 11.90 5.06 3.25
C GLU A 49 10.74 4.81 2.28
N ILE A 50 10.92 5.15 0.99
CA ILE A 50 9.94 4.89 -0.06
C ILE A 50 9.70 3.38 -0.21
N GLU A 51 10.76 2.59 -0.36
CA GLU A 51 10.66 1.13 -0.53
C GLU A 51 9.94 0.49 0.65
N ASN A 52 10.28 0.89 1.88
CA ASN A 52 9.63 0.37 3.09
C ASN A 52 8.15 0.71 3.14
N SER A 53 7.79 1.97 2.90
CA SER A 53 6.40 2.42 2.89
C SER A 53 5.58 1.70 1.82
N VAL A 54 6.10 1.62 0.59
CA VAL A 54 5.46 0.90 -0.52
C VAL A 54 5.30 -0.59 -0.20
N LEU A 55 6.31 -1.24 0.38
CA LEU A 55 6.23 -2.66 0.72
C LEU A 55 5.11 -2.94 1.74
N VAL A 56 4.98 -2.10 2.78
CA VAL A 56 3.91 -2.24 3.78
C VAL A 56 2.54 -1.94 3.16
N HIS A 57 2.44 -0.94 2.27
CA HIS A 57 1.25 -0.61 1.52
C HIS A 57 0.74 -1.80 0.69
N GLU A 58 1.60 -2.36 -0.15
CA GLU A 58 1.26 -3.51 -0.99
C GLU A 58 0.90 -4.74 -0.16
N PHE A 59 1.54 -4.89 1.01
CA PHE A 59 1.15 -5.94 1.96
C PHE A 59 -0.26 -5.73 2.49
N GLY A 60 -0.68 -4.50 2.74
CA GLY A 60 -2.05 -4.15 3.10
C GLY A 60 -3.06 -4.61 2.05
N HIS A 61 -2.75 -4.43 0.76
CA HIS A 61 -3.57 -4.97 -0.33
C HIS A 61 -3.64 -6.50 -0.34
N LEU A 62 -2.54 -7.20 -0.01
CA LEU A 62 -2.58 -8.67 0.15
C LEU A 62 -3.49 -9.10 1.30
N LEU A 63 -3.56 -8.30 2.37
CA LEU A 63 -4.48 -8.53 3.49
C LEU A 63 -5.93 -8.18 3.12
N GLY A 64 -6.17 -7.56 1.97
CA GLY A 64 -7.48 -7.16 1.50
C GLY A 64 -7.96 -5.83 2.05
N LEU A 65 -7.03 -5.03 2.62
CA LEU A 65 -7.36 -3.76 3.24
C LEU A 65 -7.98 -2.76 2.26
N VAL A 66 -8.68 -1.90 2.84
CA VAL A 66 -9.55 -0.83 2.38
C VAL A 66 -10.59 -1.34 1.39
N ASN A 67 -11.50 -2.18 1.90
CA ASN A 67 -12.68 -2.68 1.19
C ASN A 67 -12.41 -3.55 -0.06
N LEU A 68 -11.21 -4.11 -0.21
CA LEU A 68 -10.93 -4.99 -1.36
C LEU A 68 -11.66 -6.34 -1.27
N VAL A 69 -11.80 -6.90 -0.07
CA VAL A 69 -12.40 -8.23 0.15
C VAL A 69 -13.46 -8.24 1.26
N TYR A 70 -13.84 -7.09 1.76
CA TYR A 70 -14.84 -6.90 2.83
C TYR A 70 -15.48 -5.52 2.68
N GLN A 71 -16.43 -5.22 3.54
CA GLN A 71 -16.98 -3.88 3.69
C GLN A 71 -16.69 -3.40 5.12
N SER A 72 -15.88 -2.36 5.25
CA SER A 72 -15.60 -1.73 6.54
C SER A 72 -16.87 -1.13 7.16
N PRO A 73 -17.05 -1.27 8.48
CA PRO A 73 -18.11 -0.57 9.21
C PRO A 73 -17.85 0.95 9.32
N VAL A 74 -16.63 1.41 9.03
CA VAL A 74 -16.22 2.81 9.03
C VAL A 74 -15.92 3.24 7.59
N ASP A 75 -16.41 4.40 7.19
CA ASP A 75 -16.15 4.97 5.87
C ASP A 75 -14.78 5.69 5.87
N HIS A 76 -13.73 4.94 5.57
CA HIS A 76 -12.36 5.44 5.47
C HIS A 76 -11.71 5.20 4.10
N GLU A 77 -12.48 4.71 3.12
CA GLU A 77 -12.01 4.55 1.76
C GLU A 77 -12.02 5.88 0.99
N ASP A 78 -10.98 6.14 0.22
CA ASP A 78 -10.91 7.28 -0.69
C ASP A 78 -11.94 7.14 -1.82
N GLU A 79 -12.68 8.22 -2.13
CA GLU A 79 -13.74 8.18 -3.15
C GLU A 79 -13.19 8.05 -4.56
N GLU A 80 -12.02 8.63 -4.83
CA GLU A 80 -11.40 8.68 -6.17
C GLU A 80 -10.40 7.53 -6.38
N HIS A 81 -9.80 7.02 -5.29
CA HIS A 81 -8.77 5.98 -5.32
C HIS A 81 -9.23 4.75 -4.52
N LYS A 82 -10.15 3.97 -5.11
CA LYS A 82 -10.72 2.78 -4.46
C LYS A 82 -9.65 1.78 -4.04
N GLY A 83 -9.87 1.15 -2.88
CA GLY A 83 -8.89 0.26 -2.28
C GLY A 83 -7.82 0.99 -1.44
N HIS A 84 -7.94 2.31 -1.29
CA HIS A 84 -7.00 3.15 -0.55
C HIS A 84 -7.69 3.96 0.53
N SER A 85 -6.95 4.29 1.60
CA SER A 85 -7.44 5.12 2.71
C SER A 85 -7.58 6.59 2.29
N ASN A 86 -8.61 7.25 2.80
CA ASN A 86 -8.78 8.71 2.71
C ASN A 86 -7.92 9.49 3.72
N ASN A 87 -7.18 8.79 4.59
CA ASN A 87 -6.29 9.36 5.60
C ASN A 87 -4.85 9.41 5.07
N GLU A 88 -4.31 10.64 4.90
CA GLU A 88 -2.94 10.85 4.42
C GLU A 88 -1.84 10.38 5.39
N ASP A 89 -2.20 10.10 6.65
CA ASP A 89 -1.29 9.56 7.66
C ASP A 89 -1.27 8.01 7.69
N SER A 90 -2.15 7.34 6.92
CA SER A 90 -2.12 5.89 6.76
C SER A 90 -1.15 5.46 5.66
N VAL A 91 -0.44 4.36 5.88
CA VAL A 91 0.33 3.72 4.81
C VAL A 91 -0.56 3.24 3.64
N MET A 92 -1.88 3.06 3.87
CA MET A 92 -2.84 2.73 2.82
C MET A 92 -3.33 3.93 2.00
N TYR A 93 -2.73 5.11 2.20
CA TYR A 93 -3.02 6.28 1.38
C TYR A 93 -2.52 6.08 -0.07
N TRP A 94 -3.34 6.41 -1.05
CA TRP A 94 -3.08 6.13 -2.48
C TRP A 94 -1.75 6.68 -3.02
N ALA A 95 -1.28 7.80 -2.46
CA ALA A 95 -0.05 8.44 -2.93
C ALA A 95 1.21 7.62 -2.64
N ILE A 96 1.13 6.63 -1.73
CA ILE A 96 2.28 5.78 -1.36
C ILE A 96 2.78 4.97 -2.55
N GLU A 97 1.91 4.49 -3.42
CA GLU A 97 2.30 3.74 -4.63
C GLU A 97 2.69 4.63 -5.82
N SER A 98 2.51 5.95 -5.71
CA SER A 98 2.76 6.90 -6.81
C SER A 98 4.23 7.27 -6.93
N ALA A 99 4.79 7.22 -8.14
CA ALA A 99 6.12 7.75 -8.44
C ALA A 99 6.27 9.26 -8.13
N ASN A 100 5.16 9.98 -7.96
CA ASN A 100 5.14 11.37 -7.52
C ASN A 100 5.11 11.56 -6.00
N ILE A 101 5.29 10.49 -5.22
CA ILE A 101 5.18 10.48 -3.76
C ILE A 101 5.92 11.66 -3.11
N GLY A 102 7.15 11.94 -3.53
CA GLY A 102 7.96 13.02 -2.99
C GLY A 102 7.46 14.44 -3.33
N ASN A 103 6.46 14.60 -4.19
CA ASN A 103 5.80 15.86 -4.48
C ASN A 103 4.43 15.98 -3.78
N ILE A 104 3.86 14.85 -3.37
CA ILE A 104 2.54 14.76 -2.73
C ILE A 104 2.72 14.79 -1.22
N ILE A 105 3.65 13.98 -0.69
CA ILE A 105 3.93 13.87 0.73
C ILE A 105 5.23 14.60 1.05
N THR A 106 5.18 15.54 1.99
CA THR A 106 6.35 16.26 2.48
C THR A 106 6.64 15.84 3.92
N GLY A 107 7.88 15.43 4.17
CA GLY A 107 8.30 14.96 5.50
C GLY A 107 8.43 13.45 5.55
N GLN A 108 8.10 12.86 6.70
CA GLN A 108 8.16 11.41 6.90
C GLN A 108 6.98 10.73 6.19
N LEU A 109 7.27 9.66 5.46
CA LEU A 109 6.24 8.84 4.85
C LEU A 109 5.50 8.02 5.93
N PRO A 110 4.19 7.79 5.77
CA PRO A 110 3.49 6.77 6.54
C PRO A 110 4.12 5.40 6.29
N ASP A 111 4.40 4.66 7.34
CA ASP A 111 4.97 3.30 7.30
C ASP A 111 4.17 2.31 8.17
N ASP A 112 3.09 2.78 8.78
CA ASP A 112 2.19 2.00 9.62
C ASP A 112 0.74 2.10 9.12
N PHE A 113 -0.05 1.06 9.40
CA PHE A 113 -1.50 1.08 9.27
C PHE A 113 -2.12 2.01 10.32
N ASP A 114 -3.13 2.77 9.93
CA ASP A 114 -3.84 3.61 10.88
C ASP A 114 -4.82 2.83 11.77
N SER A 115 -5.56 3.54 12.64
CA SER A 115 -6.48 2.89 13.57
C SER A 115 -7.66 2.23 12.88
N ASP A 116 -8.12 2.74 11.73
CA ASP A 116 -9.26 2.18 11.02
C ASP A 116 -8.83 0.90 10.28
N ASP A 117 -7.66 0.92 9.64
CA ASP A 117 -7.04 -0.26 9.04
C ASP A 117 -6.83 -1.38 10.08
N LEU A 118 -6.30 -1.04 11.26
CA LEU A 118 -6.06 -2.01 12.34
C LEU A 118 -7.35 -2.56 12.94
N ASN A 119 -8.40 -1.74 13.05
CA ASN A 119 -9.70 -2.18 13.50
C ASN A 119 -10.36 -3.15 12.50
N ASP A 120 -10.22 -2.88 11.21
CA ASP A 120 -10.71 -3.76 10.16
C ASP A 120 -9.97 -5.10 10.18
N LEU A 121 -8.63 -5.09 10.32
CA LEU A 121 -7.84 -6.32 10.48
C LEU A 121 -8.28 -7.12 11.70
N ALA A 122 -8.54 -6.47 12.84
CA ALA A 122 -9.02 -7.12 14.04
C ALA A 122 -10.44 -7.70 13.86
N GLY A 123 -11.32 -6.96 13.18
CA GLY A 123 -12.67 -7.40 12.85
C GLY A 123 -12.70 -8.60 11.90
N MET A 124 -11.85 -8.60 10.88
CA MET A 124 -11.67 -9.75 9.98
C MET A 124 -11.12 -10.97 10.73
N LEU A 125 -10.11 -10.77 11.56
CA LEU A 125 -9.50 -11.86 12.37
C LEU A 125 -10.47 -12.47 13.38
N SER A 126 -11.33 -11.64 14.00
CA SER A 126 -12.36 -12.12 14.96
C SER A 126 -13.59 -12.72 14.29
N GLY A 127 -13.76 -12.49 12.97
CA GLY A 127 -14.96 -12.89 12.23
C GLY A 127 -16.16 -11.95 12.45
N GLU A 128 -15.95 -10.76 13.02
CA GLU A 128 -16.96 -9.70 13.11
C GLU A 128 -17.19 -9.02 11.76
N ILE A 129 -16.14 -8.98 10.93
CA ILE A 129 -16.20 -8.53 9.53
C ILE A 129 -16.11 -9.76 8.64
N GLU A 130 -17.15 -9.99 7.81
CA GLU A 130 -17.15 -11.06 6.83
C GLU A 130 -16.24 -10.71 5.65
N THR A 131 -15.46 -11.67 5.19
CA THR A 131 -14.52 -11.47 4.08
C THR A 131 -14.69 -12.53 2.99
N ASP A 132 -14.38 -12.14 1.75
CA ASP A 132 -14.29 -13.05 0.61
C ASP A 132 -12.87 -13.61 0.41
N ASN A 133 -11.90 -13.15 1.22
CA ASN A 133 -10.50 -13.55 1.10
C ASN A 133 -10.24 -14.86 1.81
N GLN A 134 -9.58 -15.83 1.13
CA GLN A 134 -9.20 -17.12 1.70
C GLN A 134 -8.23 -17.03 2.90
N LEU A 135 -7.50 -15.93 3.05
CA LEU A 135 -6.66 -15.68 4.23
C LEU A 135 -7.48 -15.60 5.52
N TRP A 136 -8.74 -15.16 5.43
CA TRP A 136 -9.62 -14.89 6.53
C TRP A 136 -10.75 -15.92 6.71
N THR A 137 -10.95 -16.79 5.71
CA THR A 137 -11.92 -17.89 5.78
C THR A 137 -11.24 -19.14 6.37
N ASN A 138 -11.76 -19.63 7.48
CA ASN A 138 -11.35 -20.90 8.10
C ASN A 138 -11.96 -22.11 7.38
#